data_a2482cad3b023f9229f04ccd80eaba51
#
_entry.id   a2482cad3b023f9229f04ccd80eaba51
#
_cell.length_a   1.000
_cell.length_b   1.000
_cell.length_c   1.000
_cell.angle_alpha   90.00
_cell.angle_beta   90.00
_cell.angle_gamma   90.00
#
_symmetry.space_group_name_H-M   'P 1'
#
loop_
_entity.id
_entity.type
_entity.pdbx_description
1 polymer ?
#
loop_
_entity_poly.entity_id
_entity_poly.type
_entity_poly.pdbx_seq_one_letter_code
_entity_poly.pdbx_strand_id
1 'polypeptide(L)'
;NKAILENSRSNCLMAGFPLHALKRFIQILLQNNYTIVLIEQTTEPPNPKREITQIYSPGTYIEEINNFDVNNIVCLYLNEEKCYKTNQLLYIFGLSSIDLSTGINTLYETSMGYYDKNAFFEEIYRFIENNNPKEIIVYCPNTENLDFEQVKKRIHNENRILHCKEQIEKKYFQIIYQNEFLKKIFPNTKLLFGIEYLDLEKKQYCLISYLLL
;
A
#
# COMPACT_ATOMS: atom_id res chain seq x y z
N ASN A 1 -27.17 22.63 -33.38
CA ASN A 1 -27.46 22.36 -31.98
C ASN A 1 -27.13 20.89 -31.71
N LYS A 2 -25.91 20.60 -31.27
CA LYS A 2 -25.60 19.27 -30.70
C LYS A 2 -26.22 19.24 -29.29
N ALA A 3 -27.26 18.42 -29.11
CA ALA A 3 -27.79 18.15 -27.79
C ALA A 3 -26.64 17.68 -26.89
N ILE A 4 -26.46 18.33 -25.74
CA ILE A 4 -25.56 17.86 -24.69
C ILE A 4 -26.20 16.58 -24.20
N LEU A 5 -25.61 15.45 -24.56
CA LEU A 5 -26.06 14.14 -24.09
C LEU A 5 -25.76 14.05 -22.59
N GLU A 6 -26.80 13.99 -21.78
CA GLU A 6 -26.62 13.75 -20.34
C GLU A 6 -26.04 12.36 -20.08
N ASN A 7 -25.09 12.28 -19.14
CA ASN A 7 -24.51 11.03 -18.72
C ASN A 7 -25.55 10.20 -17.97
N SER A 8 -25.97 9.10 -18.56
CA SER A 8 -26.99 8.19 -17.97
C SER A 8 -26.54 6.74 -18.13
N ARG A 9 -27.22 5.82 -17.42
CA ARG A 9 -26.94 4.39 -17.49
C ARG A 9 -27.12 3.81 -18.90
N SER A 10 -28.03 4.37 -19.69
CA SER A 10 -28.29 4.00 -21.10
C SER A 10 -27.42 4.75 -22.07
N ASN A 11 -26.81 5.85 -21.67
CA ASN A 11 -25.99 6.73 -22.51
C ASN A 11 -24.78 7.22 -21.71
N CYS A 12 -23.79 6.34 -21.55
CA CYS A 12 -22.56 6.67 -20.83
C CYS A 12 -21.69 7.61 -21.65
N LEU A 13 -21.08 8.60 -20.98
CA LEU A 13 -20.01 9.38 -21.59
C LEU A 13 -18.86 8.46 -21.96
N MET A 14 -18.45 8.52 -23.23
CA MET A 14 -17.33 7.73 -23.73
C MET A 14 -16.27 8.68 -24.31
N ALA A 15 -15.02 8.40 -23.99
CA ALA A 15 -13.85 8.99 -24.61
C ALA A 15 -12.99 7.88 -25.19
N GLY A 16 -12.36 8.13 -26.33
CA GLY A 16 -11.52 7.14 -26.97
C GLY A 16 -10.25 7.78 -27.53
N PHE A 17 -9.20 6.98 -27.61
CA PHE A 17 -7.92 7.34 -28.23
C PHE A 17 -7.36 6.15 -29.00
N PRO A 18 -6.46 6.38 -29.97
CA PRO A 18 -5.82 5.29 -30.71
C PRO A 18 -4.94 4.44 -29.78
N LEU A 19 -4.87 3.12 -30.06
CA LEU A 19 -4.13 2.16 -29.20
C LEU A 19 -2.66 2.54 -29.02
N HIS A 20 -2.01 3.10 -30.04
CA HIS A 20 -0.61 3.54 -29.95
C HIS A 20 -0.40 4.68 -28.93
N ALA A 21 -1.45 5.42 -28.56
CA ALA A 21 -1.40 6.48 -27.56
C ALA A 21 -1.68 5.99 -26.13
N LEU A 22 -1.95 4.68 -25.93
CA LEU A 22 -2.33 4.10 -24.64
C LEU A 22 -1.30 4.42 -23.55
N LYS A 23 -0.01 4.17 -23.79
CA LYS A 23 1.05 4.44 -22.81
C LYS A 23 1.06 5.89 -22.33
N ARG A 24 0.95 6.85 -23.27
CA ARG A 24 0.90 8.28 -22.96
C ARG A 24 -0.28 8.64 -22.05
N PHE A 25 -1.46 8.09 -22.35
CA PHE A 25 -2.65 8.37 -21.53
C PHE A 25 -2.59 7.71 -20.16
N ILE A 26 -2.02 6.49 -20.06
CA ILE A 26 -1.72 5.86 -18.77
C ILE A 26 -0.85 6.78 -17.92
N GLN A 27 0.25 7.30 -18.44
CA GLN A 27 1.13 8.21 -17.73
C GLN A 27 0.41 9.48 -17.24
N ILE A 28 -0.37 10.13 -18.11
CA ILE A 28 -1.13 11.34 -17.75
C ILE A 28 -2.13 11.06 -16.61
N LEU A 29 -2.84 9.93 -16.67
CA LEU A 29 -3.81 9.57 -15.65
C LEU A 29 -3.14 9.24 -14.32
N LEU A 30 -2.01 8.51 -14.34
CA LEU A 30 -1.23 8.19 -13.14
C LEU A 30 -0.64 9.44 -12.49
N GLN A 31 -0.16 10.41 -13.28
CA GLN A 31 0.31 11.71 -12.78
C GLN A 31 -0.81 12.51 -12.08
N ASN A 32 -2.06 12.25 -12.44
CA ASN A 32 -3.23 12.84 -11.78
C ASN A 32 -3.82 11.93 -10.68
N ASN A 33 -3.04 10.98 -10.17
CA ASN A 33 -3.39 10.07 -9.08
C ASN A 33 -4.59 9.14 -9.36
N TYR A 34 -4.88 8.81 -10.63
CA TYR A 34 -5.89 7.82 -10.98
C TYR A 34 -5.30 6.40 -10.97
N THR A 35 -6.06 5.45 -10.45
CA THR A 35 -5.82 4.02 -10.68
C THR A 35 -6.53 3.58 -11.96
N ILE A 36 -5.83 2.87 -12.82
CA ILE A 36 -6.29 2.48 -14.15
C ILE A 36 -6.48 0.97 -14.19
N VAL A 37 -7.65 0.53 -14.62
CA VAL A 37 -7.94 -0.88 -14.87
C VAL A 37 -8.03 -1.08 -16.37
N LEU A 38 -7.09 -1.85 -16.92
CA LEU A 38 -7.10 -2.23 -18.34
C LEU A 38 -7.94 -3.49 -18.53
N ILE A 39 -8.94 -3.39 -19.39
CA ILE A 39 -9.84 -4.48 -19.72
C ILE A 39 -9.69 -4.74 -21.21
N GLU A 40 -9.27 -5.93 -21.56
CA GLU A 40 -9.07 -6.32 -22.97
C GLU A 40 -10.02 -7.45 -23.36
N GLN A 41 -10.24 -7.55 -24.67
CA GLN A 41 -10.98 -8.66 -25.25
C GLN A 41 -10.05 -9.85 -25.41
N THR A 42 -10.36 -10.96 -24.73
CA THR A 42 -9.52 -12.17 -24.71
C THR A 42 -9.94 -13.24 -25.71
N THR A 43 -11.16 -13.12 -26.26
CA THR A 43 -11.70 -14.09 -27.25
C THR A 43 -12.20 -13.40 -28.51
N GLU A 44 -12.16 -14.11 -29.63
CA GLU A 44 -12.68 -13.64 -30.93
C GLU A 44 -14.22 -13.62 -31.00
N PRO A 45 -14.80 -12.80 -31.90
CA PRO A 45 -16.24 -12.86 -32.20
C PRO A 45 -16.69 -14.28 -32.60
N PRO A 46 -17.98 -14.69 -32.37
CA PRO A 46 -19.11 -13.81 -32.12
C PRO A 46 -19.41 -13.49 -30.65
N ASN A 47 -18.79 -14.15 -29.67
CA ASN A 47 -19.04 -13.92 -28.25
C ASN A 47 -17.76 -13.47 -27.52
N PRO A 48 -17.35 -12.20 -27.66
CA PRO A 48 -16.12 -11.70 -27.07
C PRO A 48 -16.21 -11.64 -25.55
N LYS A 49 -15.29 -12.33 -24.87
CA LYS A 49 -15.08 -12.18 -23.43
C LYS A 49 -14.14 -11.02 -23.18
N ARG A 50 -14.39 -10.28 -22.09
CA ARG A 50 -13.53 -9.20 -21.64
C ARG A 50 -13.03 -9.51 -20.26
N GLU A 51 -11.74 -9.37 -20.05
CA GLU A 51 -11.07 -9.68 -18.78
C GLU A 51 -10.16 -8.54 -18.37
N ILE A 52 -9.95 -8.38 -17.07
CA ILE A 52 -8.98 -7.43 -16.54
C ILE A 52 -7.60 -8.02 -16.81
N THR A 53 -6.82 -7.35 -17.64
CA THR A 53 -5.47 -7.77 -17.99
C THR A 53 -4.41 -7.11 -17.13
N GLN A 54 -4.61 -5.84 -16.77
CA GLN A 54 -3.66 -5.10 -15.96
C GLN A 54 -4.36 -4.04 -15.09
N ILE A 55 -3.75 -3.75 -13.94
CA ILE A 55 -4.12 -2.65 -13.06
C ILE A 55 -2.86 -1.83 -12.84
N TYR A 56 -2.95 -0.54 -13.11
CA TYR A 56 -1.87 0.41 -12.89
C TYR A 56 -2.25 1.40 -11.79
N SER A 57 -1.36 1.62 -10.84
CA SER A 57 -1.48 2.70 -9.86
C SER A 57 -0.21 3.55 -9.86
N PRO A 58 -0.23 4.77 -9.33
CA PRO A 58 0.95 5.63 -9.29
C PRO A 58 2.14 5.00 -8.58
N GLY A 59 1.90 4.20 -7.54
CA GLY A 59 2.94 3.50 -6.80
C GLY A 59 3.47 2.24 -7.50
N THR A 60 2.61 1.51 -8.23
CA THR A 60 2.98 0.22 -8.85
C THR A 60 3.48 0.33 -10.29
N TYR A 61 3.30 1.49 -10.93
CA TYR A 61 3.73 1.69 -12.31
C TYR A 61 5.23 2.00 -12.39
N ILE A 62 5.99 1.11 -13.03
CA ILE A 62 7.41 1.28 -13.31
C ILE A 62 7.58 1.60 -14.78
N GLU A 63 8.09 2.78 -15.11
CA GLU A 63 8.44 3.14 -16.47
C GLU A 63 9.78 2.50 -16.87
N GLU A 64 9.83 1.92 -18.05
CA GLU A 64 11.07 1.38 -18.64
C GLU A 64 12.09 2.47 -19.03
N ILE A 65 11.71 3.76 -18.93
CA ILE A 65 12.50 4.86 -19.50
C ILE A 65 12.79 5.94 -18.46
N ASN A 66 14.05 6.00 -18.03
CA ASN A 66 14.82 7.20 -17.59
C ASN A 66 14.30 8.10 -16.46
N ASN A 67 13.40 7.68 -15.60
CA ASN A 67 13.12 8.46 -14.41
C ASN A 67 13.81 7.80 -13.22
N PHE A 68 14.87 8.45 -12.71
CA PHE A 68 15.54 8.12 -11.45
C PHE A 68 14.66 8.45 -10.23
N ASP A 69 13.35 8.64 -10.43
CA ASP A 69 12.43 8.94 -9.36
C ASP A 69 12.17 7.66 -8.56
N VAL A 70 12.49 7.75 -7.29
CA VAL A 70 12.20 6.74 -6.28
C VAL A 70 10.69 6.46 -6.28
N ASN A 71 10.30 5.20 -6.42
CA ASN A 71 8.90 4.78 -6.44
C ASN A 71 8.54 4.00 -5.19
N ASN A 72 8.42 4.72 -4.07
CA ASN A 72 8.12 4.12 -2.78
C ASN A 72 6.63 3.89 -2.56
N ILE A 73 6.32 2.74 -1.99
CA ILE A 73 5.05 2.44 -1.33
C ILE A 73 5.35 2.22 0.15
N VAL A 74 4.50 2.73 1.04
CA VAL A 74 4.62 2.55 2.48
C VAL A 74 3.40 1.82 3.01
N CYS A 75 3.62 0.85 3.89
CA CYS A 75 2.56 0.25 4.69
C CYS A 75 2.75 0.62 6.16
N LEU A 76 1.67 1.07 6.79
CA LEU A 76 1.57 1.37 8.21
C LEU A 76 0.59 0.39 8.86
N TYR A 77 1.07 -0.40 9.80
CA TYR A 77 0.24 -1.25 10.64
C TYR A 77 0.21 -0.68 12.06
N LEU A 78 -0.98 -0.33 12.54
CA LEU A 78 -1.22 0.26 13.85
C LEU A 78 -1.97 -0.72 14.74
N ASN A 79 -1.57 -0.78 16.02
CA ASN A 79 -2.28 -1.57 17.03
C ASN A 79 -2.22 -0.89 18.40
N GLU A 80 -3.18 -1.21 19.26
CA GLU A 80 -3.23 -0.82 20.66
C GLU A 80 -3.04 -2.06 21.53
N GLU A 81 -2.13 -1.98 22.49
CA GLU A 81 -1.91 -3.04 23.46
C GLU A 81 -1.84 -2.49 24.89
N LYS A 82 -2.25 -3.31 25.83
CA LYS A 82 -2.05 -3.01 27.25
C LYS A 82 -0.75 -3.62 27.73
N CYS A 83 0.13 -2.77 28.26
CA CYS A 83 1.36 -3.25 28.88
C CYS A 83 1.01 -4.13 30.08
N TYR A 84 1.45 -5.39 30.06
CA TYR A 84 1.15 -6.36 31.11
C TYR A 84 1.64 -5.94 32.52
N LYS A 85 2.76 -5.21 32.58
CA LYS A 85 3.36 -4.80 33.87
C LYS A 85 2.70 -3.56 34.47
N THR A 86 2.34 -2.58 33.66
CA THR A 86 1.86 -1.27 34.10
C THR A 86 0.37 -1.08 33.86
N ASN A 87 -0.29 -1.99 33.16
CA ASN A 87 -1.66 -1.88 32.68
C ASN A 87 -1.95 -0.60 31.87
N GLN A 88 -0.90 0.07 31.42
CA GLN A 88 -0.99 1.27 30.58
C GLN A 88 -1.23 0.89 29.13
N LEU A 89 -2.01 1.70 28.44
CA LEU A 89 -2.24 1.55 27.02
C LEU A 89 -0.99 2.01 26.24
N LEU A 90 -0.55 1.19 25.33
CA LEU A 90 0.55 1.46 24.41
C LEU A 90 0.00 1.50 22.97
N TYR A 91 0.45 2.46 22.22
CA TYR A 91 0.34 2.47 20.77
C TYR A 91 1.58 1.85 20.16
N ILE A 92 1.40 0.86 19.33
CA ILE A 92 2.50 0.18 18.66
C ILE A 92 2.26 0.30 17.16
N PHE A 93 3.31 0.61 16.41
CA PHE A 93 3.24 0.60 14.96
C PHE A 93 4.43 -0.07 14.32
N GLY A 94 4.14 -0.76 13.24
CA GLY A 94 5.12 -1.23 12.28
C GLY A 94 4.97 -0.45 10.98
N LEU A 95 6.09 0.02 10.45
CA LEU A 95 6.20 0.70 9.17
C LEU A 95 7.13 -0.09 8.25
N SER A 96 6.70 -0.25 7.03
CA SER A 96 7.53 -0.81 5.97
C SER A 96 7.44 0.07 4.73
N SER A 97 8.55 0.21 4.03
CA SER A 97 8.63 0.90 2.75
C SER A 97 9.34 0.01 1.75
N ILE A 98 8.89 0.01 0.51
CA ILE A 98 9.57 -0.60 -0.61
C ILE A 98 9.71 0.40 -1.76
N ASP A 99 10.91 0.53 -2.28
CA ASP A 99 11.14 1.19 -3.56
C ASP A 99 11.09 0.15 -4.68
N LEU A 100 10.04 0.20 -5.47
CA LEU A 100 9.81 -0.76 -6.55
C LEU A 100 10.84 -0.64 -7.69
N SER A 101 11.52 0.50 -7.81
CA SER A 101 12.53 0.69 -8.84
C SER A 101 13.87 0.04 -8.49
N THR A 102 14.24 0.03 -7.20
CA THR A 102 15.52 -0.50 -6.70
C THR A 102 15.39 -1.79 -5.91
N GLY A 103 14.18 -2.11 -5.40
CA GLY A 103 13.93 -3.21 -4.48
C GLY A 103 14.43 -2.96 -3.06
N ILE A 104 14.83 -1.73 -2.72
CA ILE A 104 15.27 -1.39 -1.37
C ILE A 104 14.07 -1.35 -0.43
N ASN A 105 14.19 -2.02 0.71
CA ASN A 105 13.18 -2.05 1.74
C ASN A 105 13.68 -1.35 3.01
N THR A 106 12.82 -0.55 3.63
CA THR A 106 13.08 0.08 4.92
C THR A 106 11.99 -0.34 5.91
N LEU A 107 12.42 -0.80 7.07
CA LEU A 107 11.53 -1.34 8.10
C LEU A 107 11.75 -0.60 9.41
N TYR A 108 10.65 -0.26 10.10
CA TYR A 108 10.70 0.45 11.38
C TYR A 108 9.55 0.03 12.29
N GLU A 109 9.86 -0.20 13.57
CA GLU A 109 8.89 -0.52 14.60
C GLU A 109 9.20 0.26 15.87
N THR A 110 8.18 0.83 16.49
CA THR A 110 8.29 1.42 17.82
C THR A 110 6.97 1.36 18.56
N SER A 111 7.04 1.56 19.88
CA SER A 111 5.87 1.65 20.75
C SER A 111 5.94 2.89 21.62
N MET A 112 4.82 3.53 21.84
CA MET A 112 4.73 4.74 22.69
C MET A 112 3.54 4.67 23.63
N GLY A 113 3.67 5.31 24.79
CA GLY A 113 2.59 5.44 25.75
C GLY A 113 1.42 6.27 25.23
N TYR A 114 0.24 6.00 25.74
CA TYR A 114 -1.00 6.72 25.38
C TYR A 114 -0.87 8.25 25.49
N TYR A 115 -0.09 8.74 26.45
CA TYR A 115 0.10 10.18 26.67
C TYR A 115 1.01 10.85 25.65
N ASP A 116 1.79 10.06 24.89
CA ASP A 116 2.77 10.55 23.91
C ASP A 116 2.24 10.53 22.48
N LYS A 117 0.91 10.70 22.32
CA LYS A 117 0.25 10.67 20.98
C LYS A 117 0.92 11.56 19.93
N ASN A 118 1.38 12.74 20.31
CA ASN A 118 1.98 13.66 19.35
C ASN A 118 3.32 13.12 18.85
N ALA A 119 4.19 12.64 19.75
CA ALA A 119 5.46 12.02 19.40
C ALA A 119 5.24 10.78 18.52
N PHE A 120 4.20 9.97 18.81
CA PHE A 120 3.80 8.84 18.01
C PHE A 120 3.50 9.22 16.54
N PHE A 121 2.70 10.26 16.33
CA PHE A 121 2.38 10.73 14.99
C PHE A 121 3.58 11.39 14.29
N GLU A 122 4.45 12.07 15.04
CA GLU A 122 5.68 12.66 14.49
C GLU A 122 6.64 11.61 13.96
N GLU A 123 6.79 10.47 14.64
CA GLU A 123 7.62 9.36 14.16
C GLU A 123 7.05 8.74 12.86
N ILE A 124 5.74 8.52 12.80
CA ILE A 124 5.07 8.05 11.58
C ILE A 124 5.28 9.05 10.44
N TYR A 125 5.04 10.32 10.71
CA TYR A 125 5.21 11.38 9.71
C TYR A 125 6.65 11.47 9.21
N ARG A 126 7.63 11.41 10.12
CA ARG A 126 9.07 11.42 9.78
C ARG A 126 9.44 10.25 8.87
N PHE A 127 8.96 9.05 9.15
CA PHE A 127 9.19 7.89 8.30
C PHE A 127 8.59 8.07 6.90
N ILE A 128 7.35 8.56 6.82
CA ILE A 128 6.64 8.82 5.56
C ILE A 128 7.36 9.88 4.74
N GLU A 129 7.75 11.00 5.35
CA GLU A 129 8.45 12.09 4.63
C GLU A 129 9.85 11.66 4.14
N ASN A 130 10.58 10.89 4.95
CA ASN A 130 11.90 10.39 4.55
C ASN A 130 11.83 9.42 3.35
N ASN A 131 10.77 8.63 3.25
CA ASN A 131 10.58 7.68 2.15
C ASN A 131 9.82 8.29 0.97
N ASN A 132 9.17 9.43 1.15
CA ASN A 132 8.37 10.14 0.13
C ASN A 132 7.52 9.20 -0.76
N PRO A 133 6.61 8.40 -0.18
CA PRO A 133 5.85 7.41 -0.95
C PRO A 133 4.80 8.05 -1.85
N LYS A 134 4.51 7.41 -2.98
CA LYS A 134 3.38 7.76 -3.85
C LYS A 134 2.06 7.18 -3.31
N GLU A 135 2.16 6.03 -2.65
CA GLU A 135 1.00 5.37 -2.04
C GLU A 135 1.31 4.95 -0.61
N ILE A 136 0.30 5.07 0.25
CA ILE A 136 0.35 4.66 1.66
C ILE A 136 -0.80 3.71 1.93
N ILE A 137 -0.50 2.54 2.47
CA ILE A 137 -1.49 1.56 2.92
C ILE A 137 -1.53 1.61 4.44
N VAL A 138 -2.70 1.84 5.02
CA VAL A 138 -2.88 1.91 6.48
C VAL A 138 -3.80 0.80 6.95
N TYR A 139 -3.32 0.02 7.89
CA TYR A 139 -4.09 -0.99 8.61
C TYR A 139 -4.20 -0.62 10.08
N CYS A 140 -5.42 -0.54 10.57
CA CYS A 140 -5.73 -0.17 11.94
C CYS A 140 -6.86 -1.04 12.52
N PRO A 141 -6.63 -2.36 12.69
CA PRO A 141 -7.71 -3.31 12.94
C PRO A 141 -8.26 -3.28 14.38
N ASN A 142 -7.47 -2.87 15.37
CA ASN A 142 -7.80 -3.01 16.78
C ASN A 142 -7.46 -1.75 17.57
N THR A 143 -8.07 -0.64 17.21
CA THR A 143 -7.85 0.62 17.91
C THR A 143 -9.18 1.14 18.45
N GLU A 144 -9.35 1.07 19.78
CA GLU A 144 -10.54 1.61 20.47
C GLU A 144 -10.38 3.10 20.80
N ASN A 145 -9.15 3.52 21.08
CA ASN A 145 -8.83 4.87 21.58
C ASN A 145 -8.13 5.76 20.54
N LEU A 146 -7.69 5.18 19.45
CA LEU A 146 -7.10 5.90 18.33
C LEU A 146 -8.17 6.09 17.26
N ASP A 147 -8.61 7.32 17.09
CA ASP A 147 -9.53 7.68 16.03
C ASP A 147 -8.81 7.58 14.68
N PHE A 148 -9.25 6.62 13.85
CA PHE A 148 -8.71 6.38 12.53
C PHE A 148 -8.76 7.62 11.62
N GLU A 149 -9.80 8.43 11.76
CA GLU A 149 -9.89 9.70 11.01
C GLU A 149 -8.82 10.71 11.43
N GLN A 150 -8.36 10.69 12.69
CA GLN A 150 -7.22 11.51 13.12
C GLN A 150 -5.92 11.03 12.49
N VAL A 151 -5.70 9.70 12.41
CA VAL A 151 -4.55 9.12 11.71
C VAL A 151 -4.54 9.57 10.26
N LYS A 152 -5.67 9.40 9.59
CA LYS A 152 -5.86 9.77 8.19
C LYS A 152 -5.57 11.24 7.93
N LYS A 153 -6.13 12.14 8.74
CA LYS A 153 -5.89 13.59 8.60
C LYS A 153 -4.43 13.99 8.76
N ARG A 154 -3.68 13.30 9.61
CA ARG A 154 -2.27 13.61 9.85
C ARG A 154 -1.32 13.04 8.79
N ILE A 155 -1.70 11.93 8.16
CA ILE A 155 -0.90 11.25 7.14
C ILE A 155 -1.28 11.75 5.73
N HIS A 156 -2.54 12.18 5.55
CA HIS A 156 -3.05 12.59 4.24
C HIS A 156 -2.30 13.80 3.70
N ASN A 157 -1.82 13.64 2.46
CA ASN A 157 -1.29 14.72 1.63
C ASN A 157 -1.96 14.59 0.26
N GLU A 158 -2.33 15.71 -0.36
CA GLU A 158 -3.01 15.73 -1.67
C GLU A 158 -2.22 15.02 -2.78
N ASN A 159 -0.90 14.92 -2.62
CA ASN A 159 0.01 14.31 -3.59
C ASN A 159 0.18 12.79 -3.40
N ARG A 160 -0.49 12.17 -2.42
CA ARG A 160 -0.33 10.75 -2.09
C ARG A 160 -1.67 10.04 -2.06
N ILE A 161 -1.70 8.83 -2.60
CA ILE A 161 -2.89 7.98 -2.51
C ILE A 161 -2.86 7.25 -1.17
N LEU A 162 -3.95 7.34 -0.42
CA LEU A 162 -4.11 6.68 0.86
C LEU A 162 -5.13 5.55 0.77
N HIS A 163 -4.68 4.33 1.04
CA HIS A 163 -5.51 3.13 1.12
C HIS A 163 -5.72 2.75 2.58
N CYS A 164 -6.96 2.80 3.03
CA CYS A 164 -7.31 2.47 4.42
C CYS A 164 -8.02 1.13 4.48
N LYS A 165 -7.55 0.24 5.36
CA LYS A 165 -8.11 -1.11 5.55
C LYS A 165 -8.28 -1.41 7.03
N GLU A 166 -9.48 -1.87 7.40
CA GLU A 166 -9.83 -2.20 8.78
C GLU A 166 -9.60 -3.68 9.10
N GLN A 167 -9.55 -4.54 8.11
CA GLN A 167 -9.45 -5.98 8.31
C GLN A 167 -8.17 -6.56 7.74
N ILE A 168 -7.57 -7.46 8.51
CA ILE A 168 -6.41 -8.26 8.11
C ILE A 168 -6.81 -9.73 8.22
N GLU A 169 -6.50 -10.51 7.21
CA GLU A 169 -6.72 -11.94 7.24
C GLU A 169 -5.86 -12.61 8.32
N LYS A 170 -6.45 -13.52 9.10
CA LYS A 170 -5.78 -14.21 10.21
C LYS A 170 -4.50 -14.96 9.82
N LYS A 171 -4.36 -15.34 8.56
CA LYS A 171 -3.16 -16.03 8.04
C LYS A 171 -1.88 -15.20 8.20
N TYR A 172 -1.95 -13.85 8.10
CA TYR A 172 -0.79 -12.97 8.23
C TYR A 172 -0.15 -13.01 9.62
N PHE A 173 -0.88 -13.49 10.65
CA PHE A 173 -0.38 -13.67 12.01
C PHE A 173 0.19 -15.08 12.27
N GLN A 174 0.14 -15.98 11.29
CA GLN A 174 0.63 -17.35 11.43
C GLN A 174 2.08 -17.45 10.96
N ILE A 175 2.97 -17.90 11.83
CA ILE A 175 4.42 -18.03 11.56
C ILE A 175 4.69 -18.88 10.32
N ILE A 176 3.93 -19.95 10.12
CA ILE A 176 4.08 -20.83 8.95
C ILE A 176 3.82 -20.04 7.67
N TYR A 177 2.71 -19.32 7.60
CA TYR A 177 2.37 -18.49 6.44
C TYR A 177 3.41 -17.39 6.19
N GLN A 178 3.85 -16.72 7.26
CA GLN A 178 4.88 -15.67 7.19
C GLN A 178 6.18 -16.18 6.56
N ASN A 179 6.67 -17.33 7.03
CA ASN A 179 7.88 -17.93 6.50
C ASN A 179 7.72 -18.44 5.06
N GLU A 180 6.56 -19.04 4.71
CA GLU A 180 6.28 -19.47 3.34
C GLU A 180 6.19 -18.27 2.38
N PHE A 181 5.61 -17.15 2.83
CA PHE A 181 5.50 -15.93 2.05
C PHE A 181 6.89 -15.32 1.82
N LEU A 182 7.68 -15.15 2.89
CA LEU A 182 9.04 -14.60 2.79
C LEU A 182 9.97 -15.48 1.96
N LYS A 183 9.80 -16.79 1.98
CA LYS A 183 10.58 -17.73 1.15
C LYS A 183 10.34 -17.51 -0.35
N LYS A 184 9.16 -17.06 -0.75
CA LYS A 184 8.87 -16.71 -2.15
C LYS A 184 9.63 -15.46 -2.58
N ILE A 185 9.79 -14.48 -1.67
CA ILE A 185 10.52 -13.24 -1.94
C ILE A 185 12.04 -13.48 -1.86
N PHE A 186 12.48 -14.26 -0.88
CA PHE A 186 13.89 -14.56 -0.60
C PHE A 186 14.19 -16.06 -0.76
N PRO A 187 14.23 -16.61 -1.97
CA PRO A 187 14.40 -18.06 -2.19
C PRO A 187 15.77 -18.59 -1.75
N ASN A 188 16.77 -17.72 -1.62
CA ASN A 188 18.16 -18.10 -1.37
C ASN A 188 18.58 -18.02 0.11
N THR A 189 17.66 -18.07 1.06
CA THR A 189 17.94 -17.96 2.50
C THR A 189 18.67 -19.19 3.10
N LYS A 190 18.97 -20.20 2.29
CA LYS A 190 19.65 -21.46 2.69
C LYS A 190 18.92 -22.19 3.83
N LEU A 191 19.52 -22.17 5.05
CA LEU A 191 19.02 -22.88 6.22
C LEU A 191 18.14 -22.02 7.14
N LEU A 192 18.11 -20.70 6.96
CA LEU A 192 17.34 -19.80 7.81
C LEU A 192 15.90 -19.70 7.34
N PHE A 193 14.98 -19.58 8.28
CA PHE A 193 13.63 -19.15 7.97
C PHE A 193 13.62 -17.68 7.54
N GLY A 194 12.64 -17.28 6.73
CA GLY A 194 12.59 -15.91 6.21
C GLY A 194 12.55 -14.84 7.30
N ILE A 195 11.87 -15.10 8.42
CA ILE A 195 11.79 -14.19 9.58
C ILE A 195 13.16 -14.02 10.25
N GLU A 196 13.90 -15.12 10.46
CA GLU A 196 15.25 -15.12 11.04
C GLU A 196 16.25 -14.43 10.10
N TYR A 197 16.13 -14.68 8.80
CA TYR A 197 16.99 -14.05 7.79
C TYR A 197 16.90 -12.52 7.80
N LEU A 198 15.69 -11.98 8.07
CA LEU A 198 15.43 -10.54 8.12
C LEU A 198 15.60 -9.93 9.53
N ASP A 199 15.97 -10.72 10.55
CA ASP A 199 16.06 -10.29 11.97
C ASP A 199 14.75 -9.64 12.48
N LEU A 200 13.61 -10.23 12.09
CA LEU A 200 12.27 -9.74 12.43
C LEU A 200 11.57 -10.55 13.52
N GLU A 201 12.24 -11.50 14.16
CA GLU A 201 11.64 -12.36 15.19
C GLU A 201 11.03 -11.58 16.36
N LYS A 202 11.65 -10.46 16.74
CA LYS A 202 11.20 -9.58 17.83
C LYS A 202 10.43 -8.35 17.36
N LYS A 203 10.21 -8.21 16.04
CA LYS A 203 9.55 -7.04 15.42
C LYS A 203 8.30 -7.48 14.67
N GLN A 204 7.33 -7.96 15.44
CA GLN A 204 6.12 -8.56 14.87
C GLN A 204 5.26 -7.57 14.09
N TYR A 205 5.15 -6.33 14.54
CA TYR A 205 4.36 -5.29 13.88
C TYR A 205 4.98 -4.84 12.56
N CYS A 206 6.30 -4.72 12.57
CA CYS A 206 7.08 -4.43 11.39
C CYS A 206 6.99 -5.58 10.36
N LEU A 207 7.06 -6.84 10.83
CA LEU A 207 6.87 -8.02 9.99
C LEU A 207 5.48 -8.03 9.34
N ILE A 208 4.42 -7.80 10.11
CA ILE A 208 3.05 -7.73 9.57
C ILE A 208 2.92 -6.61 8.55
N SER A 209 3.41 -5.41 8.85
CA SER A 209 3.44 -4.30 7.91
C SER A 209 4.12 -4.67 6.60
N TYR A 210 5.26 -5.37 6.67
CA TYR A 210 6.01 -5.79 5.50
C TYR A 210 5.30 -6.86 4.66
N LEU A 211 4.58 -7.78 5.31
CA LEU A 211 3.79 -8.79 4.60
C LEU A 211 2.52 -8.24 3.95
N LEU A 212 2.05 -7.07 4.41
CA LEU A 212 0.85 -6.40 3.90
C LEU A 212 1.19 -5.37 2.80
N LEU A 213 2.45 -5.04 2.65
CA LEU A 213 3.00 -4.19 1.60
C LEU A 213 3.04 -4.92 0.25
#